data_e0735cd1e83f38e132d7c584f7deeacc
#
_entry.id   e0735cd1e83f38e132d7c584f7deeacc
#
_cell.length_a   1.000
_cell.length_b   1.000
_cell.length_c   1.000
_cell.angle_alpha   90.00
_cell.angle_beta   90.00
_cell.angle_gamma   90.00
#
_symmetry.space_group_name_H-M   'P 1'
#
loop_
_entity.id
_entity.type
_entity.pdbx_description
1 polymer ?
#
loop_
_entity_poly.entity_id
_entity_poly.type
_entity_poly.pdbx_seq_one_letter_code
_entity_poly.pdbx_strand_id
1 'polypeptide(L)'
;KLTTEGLDDEYLKDITITPSEIVIPAGEKTTGDITWEITNDFLLRTSDDSSNTLNIMATFECEDPVFVQDEKRSSFTLNINKYIKGFEFVSYKRPSGWVEWSKQGWSVEVEDNGDIWQNDGGSALIDGTTNNYEGIASDGNISFTLDMGEERTINGVGFDYIYYSAPQNIQLSVSSDGNTWNYLGKVASADEDADYYKFIEPITARYVKCELLASWGCELYEVYVFK
;
A
#
# COMPACT_ATOMS: atom_id res chain seq x y z
N LYS A 1 -18.30 26.21 1.91
CA LYS A 1 -17.06 26.04 2.69
C LYS A 1 -16.69 24.58 2.76
N LEU A 2 -15.46 24.26 2.42
CA LEU A 2 -14.88 22.94 2.66
C LEU A 2 -14.38 22.89 4.10
N THR A 3 -14.80 21.89 4.82
CA THR A 3 -14.21 21.51 6.10
C THR A 3 -13.89 20.03 6.05
N THR A 4 -12.75 19.64 6.56
CA THR A 4 -12.37 18.24 6.67
C THR A 4 -12.27 17.90 8.15
N GLU A 5 -12.91 16.83 8.59
CA GLU A 5 -12.60 16.24 9.89
C GLU A 5 -11.35 15.36 9.71
N GLY A 6 -10.28 15.71 10.43
CA GLY A 6 -9.07 14.89 10.54
C GLY A 6 -7.98 15.10 9.50
N LEU A 7 -8.06 16.15 8.66
CA LEU A 7 -6.98 16.55 7.76
C LEU A 7 -6.49 17.95 8.09
N ASP A 8 -5.17 18.15 7.98
CA ASP A 8 -4.58 19.48 8.07
C ASP A 8 -4.99 20.34 6.87
N ASP A 9 -5.16 21.64 7.09
CA ASP A 9 -5.57 22.61 6.06
C ASP A 9 -4.66 22.61 4.81
N GLU A 10 -3.42 22.11 4.95
CA GLU A 10 -2.49 22.01 3.81
C GLU A 10 -2.97 21.06 2.70
N TYR A 11 -3.77 20.06 3.04
CA TYR A 11 -4.31 19.11 2.05
C TYR A 11 -5.52 19.67 1.29
N LEU A 12 -6.19 20.68 1.84
CA LEU A 12 -7.36 21.30 1.21
C LEU A 12 -7.02 22.04 -0.08
N LYS A 13 -5.78 22.50 -0.23
CA LYS A 13 -5.31 23.20 -1.45
C LYS A 13 -5.29 22.29 -2.69
N ASP A 14 -5.25 20.97 -2.49
CA ASP A 14 -5.21 20.00 -3.57
C ASP A 14 -6.61 19.52 -3.98
N ILE A 15 -7.66 20.12 -3.37
CA ILE A 15 -9.06 19.82 -3.68
C ILE A 15 -9.70 21.06 -4.28
N THR A 16 -10.24 20.91 -5.49
CA THR A 16 -11.00 21.96 -6.16
C THR A 16 -12.45 21.54 -6.33
N ILE A 17 -13.37 22.40 -5.90
CA ILE A 17 -14.82 22.23 -6.14
C ILE A 17 -15.26 23.26 -7.17
N THR A 18 -15.93 22.80 -8.21
CA THR A 18 -16.47 23.63 -9.27
C THR A 18 -17.96 23.37 -9.47
N PRO A 19 -18.80 24.40 -9.42
CA PRO A 19 -18.50 25.81 -9.10
C PRO A 19 -18.22 26.01 -7.60
N SER A 20 -17.42 27.02 -7.25
CA SER A 20 -17.14 27.41 -5.87
C SER A 20 -18.35 28.11 -5.20
N GLU A 21 -19.24 28.64 -5.99
CA GLU A 21 -20.49 29.28 -5.58
C GLU A 21 -21.67 28.68 -6.35
N ILE A 22 -22.70 28.30 -5.62
CA ILE A 22 -23.89 27.68 -6.19
C ILE A 22 -25.02 28.70 -6.21
N VAL A 23 -25.55 28.99 -7.41
CA VAL A 23 -26.71 29.83 -7.58
C VAL A 23 -27.88 28.98 -8.08
N ILE A 24 -28.96 28.99 -7.33
CA ILE A 24 -30.24 28.37 -7.77
C ILE A 24 -31.11 29.51 -8.36
N PRO A 25 -31.35 29.52 -9.68
CA PRO A 25 -32.17 30.57 -10.28
C PRO A 25 -33.58 30.59 -9.70
N ALA A 26 -34.20 31.77 -9.69
CA ALA A 26 -35.55 31.94 -9.18
C ALA A 26 -36.54 31.04 -9.94
N GLY A 27 -37.26 30.21 -9.21
CA GLY A 27 -38.21 29.25 -9.75
C GLY A 27 -37.65 27.84 -10.01
N GLU A 28 -36.34 27.67 -9.93
CA GLU A 28 -35.68 26.37 -10.06
C GLU A 28 -35.56 25.71 -8.68
N LYS A 29 -35.37 24.37 -8.67
CA LYS A 29 -35.22 23.57 -7.46
C LYS A 29 -33.82 22.92 -7.33
N THR A 30 -33.05 23.00 -8.40
CA THR A 30 -31.75 22.35 -8.51
C THR A 30 -30.73 23.27 -9.19
N THR A 31 -29.49 23.07 -8.88
CA THR A 31 -28.37 23.65 -9.63
C THR A 31 -27.85 22.63 -10.64
N GLY A 32 -26.82 23.00 -11.40
CA GLY A 32 -26.06 22.09 -12.22
C GLY A 32 -25.17 21.16 -11.40
N ASP A 33 -24.37 20.36 -12.08
CA ASP A 33 -23.46 19.42 -11.46
C ASP A 33 -22.35 20.16 -10.68
N ILE A 34 -21.95 19.54 -9.57
CA ILE A 34 -20.80 19.96 -8.76
C ILE A 34 -19.70 18.94 -9.00
N THR A 35 -18.57 19.40 -9.49
CA THR A 35 -17.40 18.56 -9.75
C THR A 35 -16.33 18.75 -8.69
N TRP A 36 -15.70 17.65 -8.30
CA TRP A 36 -14.54 17.63 -7.42
C TRP A 36 -13.32 17.23 -8.24
N GLU A 37 -12.26 17.99 -8.12
CA GLU A 37 -10.96 17.65 -8.66
C GLU A 37 -9.97 17.50 -7.51
N ILE A 38 -9.29 16.35 -7.45
CA ILE A 38 -8.28 16.04 -6.45
C ILE A 38 -7.00 15.72 -7.20
N THR A 39 -5.93 16.44 -6.89
CA THR A 39 -4.64 16.20 -7.54
C THR A 39 -3.99 14.91 -7.06
N ASN A 40 -3.16 14.29 -7.90
CA ASN A 40 -2.43 13.07 -7.55
C ASN A 40 -1.51 13.26 -6.34
N ASP A 41 -0.94 14.46 -6.16
CA ASP A 41 -0.10 14.78 -5.01
C ASP A 41 -0.85 14.63 -3.69
N PHE A 42 -2.12 14.99 -3.65
CA PHE A 42 -2.96 14.79 -2.48
C PHE A 42 -3.08 13.29 -2.14
N LEU A 43 -3.34 12.45 -3.14
CA LEU A 43 -3.44 11.01 -2.96
C LEU A 43 -2.12 10.40 -2.49
N LEU A 44 -0.99 10.90 -2.96
CA LEU A 44 0.33 10.45 -2.55
C LEU A 44 0.65 10.85 -1.11
N ARG A 45 0.29 12.06 -0.67
CA ARG A 45 0.56 12.55 0.68
C ARG A 45 -0.23 11.84 1.77
N THR A 46 -1.41 11.30 1.45
CA THR A 46 -2.22 10.52 2.39
C THR A 46 -1.77 9.06 2.53
N SER A 47 -0.59 8.70 1.97
CA SER A 47 -0.12 7.32 1.92
C SER A 47 0.40 6.76 3.24
N ASP A 48 0.74 7.60 4.20
CA ASP A 48 1.39 7.18 5.44
C ASP A 48 0.40 6.72 6.52
N ASP A 49 -0.90 6.78 6.26
CA ASP A 49 -1.91 6.35 7.20
C ASP A 49 -2.42 4.95 6.86
N SER A 50 -2.52 4.10 7.88
CA SER A 50 -3.05 2.74 7.80
C SER A 50 -4.52 2.67 7.38
N SER A 51 -5.25 3.78 7.40
CA SER A 51 -6.59 3.88 6.83
C SER A 51 -6.52 4.31 5.36
N ASN A 52 -6.79 3.39 4.45
CA ASN A 52 -6.89 3.68 3.02
C ASN A 52 -8.15 4.49 2.65
N THR A 53 -8.85 5.07 3.62
CA THR A 53 -10.10 5.81 3.42
C THR A 53 -9.96 7.24 3.90
N LEU A 54 -10.16 8.17 2.99
CA LEU A 54 -10.19 9.60 3.27
C LEU A 54 -11.63 10.09 3.23
N ASN A 55 -12.09 10.71 4.31
CA ASN A 55 -13.41 11.30 4.40
C ASN A 55 -13.30 12.82 4.29
N ILE A 56 -13.88 13.38 3.24
CA ILE A 56 -13.94 14.82 3.02
C ILE A 56 -15.39 15.26 3.13
N MET A 57 -15.67 16.21 4.02
CA MET A 57 -16.99 16.76 4.19
C MET A 57 -17.05 18.15 3.57
N ALA A 58 -17.99 18.37 2.66
CA ALA A 58 -18.33 19.69 2.16
C ALA A 58 -19.64 20.17 2.78
N THR A 59 -19.58 21.38 3.31
CA THR A 59 -20.75 22.04 3.91
C THR A 59 -21.13 23.26 3.08
N PHE A 60 -22.41 23.39 2.76
CA PHE A 60 -22.94 24.58 2.12
C PHE A 60 -23.38 25.58 3.18
N GLU A 61 -22.94 26.79 3.02
CA GLU A 61 -23.37 27.92 3.87
C GLU A 61 -24.21 28.87 3.01
N CYS A 62 -25.40 29.24 3.50
CA CYS A 62 -26.24 30.26 2.88
C CYS A 62 -26.21 31.50 3.75
N GLU A 63 -25.79 32.63 3.18
CA GLU A 63 -25.71 33.92 3.90
C GLU A 63 -27.06 34.66 3.92
N ASP A 64 -28.04 34.21 3.17
CA ASP A 64 -29.38 34.86 3.14
C ASP A 64 -30.18 34.48 4.39
N PRO A 65 -30.53 35.46 5.27
CA PRO A 65 -31.25 35.18 6.51
C PRO A 65 -32.70 34.73 6.30
N VAL A 66 -33.22 34.76 5.09
CA VAL A 66 -34.59 34.30 4.73
C VAL A 66 -34.63 32.79 4.54
N PHE A 67 -33.48 32.14 4.25
CA PHE A 67 -33.39 30.73 4.05
C PHE A 67 -32.90 30.04 5.31
N VAL A 68 -33.70 29.08 5.80
CA VAL A 68 -33.31 28.21 6.90
C VAL A 68 -32.56 27.00 6.30
N GLN A 69 -31.31 26.87 6.63
CA GLN A 69 -30.47 25.73 6.20
C GLN A 69 -30.94 24.47 6.94
N ASP A 70 -31.23 23.40 6.19
CA ASP A 70 -31.48 22.09 6.77
C ASP A 70 -30.13 21.44 7.12
N GLU A 71 -29.77 21.35 8.40
CA GLU A 71 -28.50 20.79 8.89
C GLU A 71 -28.21 19.38 8.39
N LYS A 72 -29.28 18.59 8.10
CA LYS A 72 -29.11 17.21 7.59
C LYS A 72 -28.85 17.12 6.10
N ARG A 73 -29.08 18.20 5.34
CA ARG A 73 -28.98 18.24 3.87
C ARG A 73 -28.00 19.29 3.36
N SER A 74 -27.33 19.97 4.27
CA SER A 74 -26.38 21.02 3.95
C SER A 74 -24.94 20.52 3.81
N SER A 75 -24.70 19.25 4.05
CA SER A 75 -23.39 18.64 3.91
C SER A 75 -23.44 17.32 3.14
N PHE A 76 -22.36 17.00 2.48
CA PHE A 76 -22.13 15.65 1.93
C PHE A 76 -20.71 15.23 2.21
N THR A 77 -20.52 13.93 2.36
CA THR A 77 -19.22 13.33 2.61
C THR A 77 -18.76 12.58 1.37
N LEU A 78 -17.59 12.93 0.87
CA LEU A 78 -16.90 12.18 -0.15
C LEU A 78 -15.97 11.18 0.53
N ASN A 79 -16.22 9.90 0.34
CA ASN A 79 -15.33 8.83 0.80
C ASN A 79 -14.38 8.45 -0.34
N ILE A 80 -13.11 8.69 -0.16
CA ILE A 80 -12.08 8.32 -1.12
C ILE A 80 -11.37 7.09 -0.58
N ASN A 81 -11.52 5.97 -1.29
CA ASN A 81 -10.74 4.78 -1.01
C ASN A 81 -9.47 4.85 -1.85
N LYS A 82 -8.34 5.01 -1.19
CA LYS A 82 -7.05 4.99 -1.86
C LYS A 82 -6.65 3.56 -2.16
N TYR A 83 -6.40 3.30 -3.42
CA TYR A 83 -5.84 2.04 -3.88
C TYR A 83 -4.49 2.31 -4.54
N ILE A 84 -3.40 1.93 -3.85
CA ILE A 84 -2.06 1.97 -4.42
C ILE A 84 -1.79 0.63 -5.06
N LYS A 85 -1.53 0.63 -6.37
CA LYS A 85 -1.12 -0.54 -7.13
C LYS A 85 0.26 -0.29 -7.73
N GLY A 86 1.31 -0.52 -6.93
CA GLY A 86 2.70 -0.44 -7.39
C GLY A 86 3.24 -1.76 -7.91
N PHE A 87 2.56 -2.87 -7.61
CA PHE A 87 2.92 -4.22 -8.07
C PHE A 87 1.68 -5.09 -8.25
N GLU A 88 1.84 -6.22 -8.95
CA GLU A 88 0.75 -7.15 -9.20
C GLU A 88 1.26 -8.59 -9.16
N PHE A 89 0.37 -9.51 -8.73
CA PHE A 89 0.62 -10.94 -8.82
C PHE A 89 0.73 -11.37 -10.28
N VAL A 90 1.72 -12.22 -10.58
CA VAL A 90 1.96 -12.74 -11.92
C VAL A 90 1.73 -14.24 -11.96
N SER A 91 2.29 -15.00 -11.01
CA SER A 91 2.30 -16.44 -11.04
C SER A 91 2.71 -17.03 -9.69
N TYR A 92 2.29 -18.26 -9.41
CA TYR A 92 2.83 -19.10 -8.34
C TYR A 92 4.06 -19.91 -8.78
N LYS A 93 4.51 -19.74 -10.03
CA LYS A 93 5.74 -20.33 -10.56
C LYS A 93 6.63 -19.22 -11.10
N ARG A 94 7.94 -19.35 -10.87
CA ARG A 94 8.91 -18.39 -11.40
C ARG A 94 8.68 -18.14 -12.88
N PRO A 95 8.40 -16.90 -13.30
CA PRO A 95 8.15 -16.59 -14.71
C PRO A 95 9.39 -16.84 -15.56
N SER A 96 9.19 -17.39 -16.75
CA SER A 96 10.28 -17.63 -17.70
C SER A 96 10.97 -16.34 -18.11
N GLY A 97 12.29 -16.34 -18.11
CA GLY A 97 13.09 -15.17 -18.50
C GLY A 97 13.34 -14.16 -17.38
N TRP A 98 12.77 -14.34 -16.20
CA TRP A 98 13.10 -13.50 -15.06
C TRP A 98 14.49 -13.80 -14.56
N VAL A 99 15.32 -12.76 -14.48
CA VAL A 99 16.71 -12.83 -14.06
C VAL A 99 16.83 -12.27 -12.65
N GLU A 100 17.20 -13.16 -11.73
CA GLU A 100 17.40 -12.82 -10.33
C GLU A 100 18.69 -12.01 -10.13
N TRP A 101 18.66 -11.05 -9.21
CA TRP A 101 19.86 -10.41 -8.68
C TRP A 101 20.63 -11.40 -7.80
N SER A 102 21.97 -11.33 -7.89
CA SER A 102 22.82 -12.07 -6.93
C SER A 102 22.61 -11.57 -5.52
N LYS A 103 22.39 -12.46 -4.60
CA LYS A 103 22.18 -12.18 -3.17
C LYS A 103 23.47 -11.93 -2.38
N GLN A 104 24.62 -11.91 -3.06
CA GLN A 104 25.90 -11.67 -2.41
C GLN A 104 25.96 -10.28 -1.76
N GLY A 105 26.25 -10.25 -0.46
CA GLY A 105 26.33 -9.01 0.32
C GLY A 105 24.98 -8.49 0.81
N TRP A 106 23.91 -9.25 0.61
CA TRP A 106 22.59 -8.94 1.15
C TRP A 106 22.49 -9.28 2.63
N SER A 107 21.56 -8.62 3.29
CA SER A 107 21.13 -8.96 4.65
C SER A 107 19.63 -8.81 4.80
N VAL A 108 19.05 -9.57 5.73
CA VAL A 108 17.62 -9.47 6.05
C VAL A 108 17.50 -9.27 7.56
N GLU A 109 16.73 -8.27 7.93
CA GLU A 109 16.30 -8.01 9.30
C GLU A 109 14.83 -8.42 9.44
N VAL A 110 14.56 -9.39 10.31
CA VAL A 110 13.22 -9.88 10.61
C VAL A 110 12.69 -9.15 11.83
N GLU A 111 11.49 -8.57 11.72
CA GLU A 111 10.82 -7.91 12.84
C GLU A 111 10.13 -8.96 13.72
N ASP A 112 10.56 -9.09 14.99
CA ASP A 112 9.91 -9.98 15.94
C ASP A 112 8.66 -9.30 16.51
N ASN A 113 7.50 -9.81 16.13
CA ASN A 113 6.18 -9.34 16.60
C ASN A 113 5.61 -10.18 17.76
N GLY A 114 6.37 -11.14 18.26
CA GLY A 114 5.96 -12.05 19.34
C GLY A 114 5.20 -13.30 18.87
N ASP A 115 4.86 -13.42 17.60
CA ASP A 115 4.15 -14.57 17.01
C ASP A 115 5.11 -15.52 16.28
N ILE A 116 6.39 -15.14 16.12
CA ILE A 116 7.40 -15.93 15.43
C ILE A 116 7.86 -17.09 16.33
N TRP A 117 7.61 -18.31 15.89
CA TRP A 117 8.02 -19.52 16.62
C TRP A 117 9.24 -20.24 16.02
N GLN A 118 9.61 -19.94 14.74
CA GLN A 118 10.85 -20.35 14.12
C GLN A 118 11.53 -19.14 13.48
N ASN A 119 12.80 -18.93 13.80
CA ASN A 119 13.61 -17.86 13.23
C ASN A 119 15.05 -18.34 13.09
N ASP A 120 15.38 -18.88 11.91
CA ASP A 120 16.74 -19.34 11.57
C ASP A 120 17.65 -18.18 11.12
N GLY A 121 17.15 -16.96 11.31
CA GLY A 121 17.80 -15.71 10.94
C GLY A 121 17.49 -15.29 9.51
N GLY A 122 17.60 -13.98 9.28
CA GLY A 122 17.31 -13.42 7.96
C GLY A 122 18.16 -14.00 6.82
N SER A 123 19.35 -14.58 7.13
CA SER A 123 20.20 -15.24 6.13
C SER A 123 19.54 -16.48 5.51
N ALA A 124 18.67 -17.17 6.23
CA ALA A 124 17.93 -18.32 5.70
C ALA A 124 16.98 -17.94 4.56
N LEU A 125 16.52 -16.68 4.51
CA LEU A 125 15.63 -16.19 3.46
C LEU A 125 16.35 -15.81 2.15
N ILE A 126 17.70 -15.85 2.12
CA ILE A 126 18.51 -15.42 0.99
C ILE A 126 19.65 -16.38 0.66
N ASP A 127 19.64 -17.59 1.19
CA ASP A 127 20.72 -18.57 1.01
C ASP A 127 20.59 -19.39 -0.29
N GLY A 128 19.45 -19.28 -0.98
CA GLY A 128 19.18 -19.96 -2.24
C GLY A 128 18.63 -21.37 -2.04
N THR A 129 18.20 -21.72 -0.83
CA THR A 129 17.56 -23.01 -0.54
C THR A 129 16.07 -22.84 -0.24
N THR A 130 15.26 -23.81 -0.64
CA THR A 130 13.83 -23.91 -0.30
C THR A 130 13.62 -25.06 0.68
N ASN A 131 14.51 -25.16 1.67
CA ASN A 131 14.45 -26.21 2.67
C ASN A 131 13.40 -25.85 3.72
N ASN A 132 12.32 -26.60 3.79
CA ASN A 132 11.22 -26.40 4.75
C ASN A 132 11.57 -26.64 6.22
N TYR A 133 12.83 -26.81 6.53
CA TYR A 133 13.34 -26.87 7.90
C TYR A 133 14.15 -25.61 8.30
N GLU A 134 14.36 -24.69 7.36
CA GLU A 134 15.08 -23.44 7.58
C GLU A 134 14.27 -22.28 7.02
N GLY A 135 14.09 -21.22 7.79
CA GLY A 135 13.30 -20.07 7.39
C GLY A 135 12.70 -19.33 8.57
N ILE A 136 11.64 -18.61 8.31
CA ILE A 136 10.87 -17.86 9.30
C ILE A 136 9.45 -18.43 9.32
N ALA A 137 8.99 -18.83 10.50
CA ALA A 137 7.63 -19.29 10.70
C ALA A 137 6.95 -18.55 11.85
N SER A 138 5.71 -18.16 11.65
CA SER A 138 4.91 -17.34 12.55
C SER A 138 3.48 -17.86 12.63
N ASP A 139 2.85 -17.75 13.80
CA ASP A 139 1.40 -17.97 13.97
C ASP A 139 0.56 -16.78 13.45
N GLY A 140 1.23 -15.69 13.04
CA GLY A 140 0.64 -14.49 12.52
C GLY A 140 1.41 -13.97 11.30
N ASN A 141 1.54 -12.66 11.21
CA ASN A 141 2.25 -11.99 10.12
C ASN A 141 3.76 -12.21 10.22
N ILE A 142 4.44 -12.13 9.08
CA ILE A 142 5.90 -12.01 9.00
C ILE A 142 6.24 -10.65 8.38
N SER A 143 7.06 -9.87 9.05
CA SER A 143 7.60 -8.61 8.55
C SER A 143 9.12 -8.67 8.52
N PHE A 144 9.71 -8.24 7.43
CA PHE A 144 11.16 -8.17 7.29
C PHE A 144 11.60 -7.07 6.35
N THR A 145 12.83 -6.62 6.52
CA THR A 145 13.51 -5.67 5.64
C THR A 145 14.71 -6.35 4.98
N LEU A 146 14.72 -6.39 3.67
CA LEU A 146 15.84 -6.84 2.85
C LEU A 146 16.71 -5.63 2.49
N ASP A 147 18.01 -5.67 2.84
CA ASP A 147 19.05 -4.75 2.36
C ASP A 147 19.87 -5.44 1.27
N MET A 148 19.84 -4.91 0.06
CA MET A 148 20.59 -5.42 -1.10
C MET A 148 22.04 -4.92 -1.15
N GLY A 149 22.49 -4.15 -0.14
CA GLY A 149 23.82 -3.60 -0.03
C GLY A 149 24.08 -2.37 -0.91
N GLU A 150 23.41 -2.26 -2.02
CA GLU A 150 23.47 -1.12 -2.95
C GLU A 150 22.13 -0.92 -3.66
N GLU A 151 21.92 0.25 -4.25
CA GLU A 151 20.73 0.51 -5.08
C GLU A 151 20.74 -0.37 -6.33
N ARG A 152 19.59 -0.95 -6.62
CA ARG A 152 19.34 -1.81 -7.79
C ARG A 152 18.02 -1.44 -8.45
N THR A 153 17.97 -1.61 -9.76
CA THR A 153 16.68 -1.54 -10.48
C THR A 153 15.96 -2.87 -10.30
N ILE A 154 14.76 -2.82 -9.76
CA ILE A 154 13.93 -3.98 -9.41
C ILE A 154 12.71 -4.00 -10.33
N ASN A 155 12.48 -5.13 -11.00
CA ASN A 155 11.31 -5.37 -11.83
C ASN A 155 10.25 -6.24 -11.14
N GLY A 156 10.64 -6.93 -10.07
CA GLY A 156 9.73 -7.80 -9.33
C GLY A 156 10.40 -8.50 -8.16
N VAL A 157 9.58 -9.16 -7.37
CA VAL A 157 9.98 -9.96 -6.21
C VAL A 157 9.29 -11.31 -6.25
N GLY A 158 9.84 -12.27 -5.52
CA GLY A 158 9.24 -13.60 -5.35
C GLY A 158 9.48 -14.12 -3.95
N PHE A 159 8.60 -15.01 -3.52
CA PHE A 159 8.62 -15.62 -2.20
C PHE A 159 8.29 -17.10 -2.32
N ASP A 160 9.01 -17.96 -1.59
CA ASP A 160 8.68 -19.38 -1.48
C ASP A 160 8.17 -19.68 -0.06
N TYR A 161 7.04 -20.38 0.01
CA TYR A 161 6.34 -20.74 1.24
C TYR A 161 6.10 -22.24 1.31
N ILE A 162 5.48 -22.66 2.40
CA ILE A 162 4.67 -23.88 2.43
C ILE A 162 3.22 -23.52 2.04
N TYR A 163 2.60 -24.25 1.10
CA TYR A 163 1.31 -23.87 0.53
C TYR A 163 0.17 -23.74 1.56
N TYR A 164 0.17 -24.60 2.60
CA TYR A 164 -0.81 -24.54 3.70
C TYR A 164 -0.49 -23.48 4.77
N SER A 165 0.63 -22.77 4.62
CA SER A 165 1.07 -21.66 5.46
C SER A 165 1.48 -20.45 4.62
N ALA A 166 0.86 -20.26 3.47
CA ALA A 166 1.04 -19.07 2.65
C ALA A 166 0.27 -17.87 3.26
N PRO A 167 0.76 -16.63 3.10
CA PRO A 167 0.02 -15.46 3.54
C PRO A 167 -1.23 -15.22 2.69
N GLN A 168 -2.22 -14.50 3.19
CA GLN A 168 -3.36 -14.05 2.38
C GLN A 168 -3.03 -12.85 1.50
N ASN A 169 -2.14 -11.99 1.97
CA ASN A 169 -1.73 -10.79 1.25
C ASN A 169 -0.27 -10.46 1.51
N ILE A 170 0.34 -9.79 0.56
CA ILE A 170 1.68 -9.22 0.65
C ILE A 170 1.57 -7.70 0.57
N GLN A 171 2.23 -6.99 1.48
CA GLN A 171 2.48 -5.56 1.39
C GLN A 171 3.95 -5.31 1.09
N LEU A 172 4.23 -4.37 0.21
CA LEU A 172 5.59 -3.99 -0.15
C LEU A 172 5.82 -2.50 0.01
N SER A 173 7.00 -2.17 0.52
CA SER A 173 7.56 -0.82 0.51
C SER A 173 9.01 -0.88 0.08
N VAL A 174 9.50 0.18 -0.54
CA VAL A 174 10.90 0.29 -0.96
C VAL A 174 11.54 1.56 -0.45
N SER A 175 12.86 1.55 -0.29
CA SER A 175 13.62 2.71 0.16
C SER A 175 15.04 2.71 -0.45
N SER A 176 15.60 3.90 -0.67
CA SER A 176 17.01 4.07 -1.05
C SER A 176 17.91 4.25 0.17
N ASP A 177 17.39 4.79 1.27
CA ASP A 177 18.17 5.20 2.45
C ASP A 177 17.84 4.40 3.73
N GLY A 178 16.81 3.53 3.70
CA GLY A 178 16.32 2.76 4.83
C GLY A 178 15.49 3.57 5.85
N ASN A 179 15.27 4.87 5.59
CA ASN A 179 14.52 5.75 6.50
C ASN A 179 13.23 6.27 5.86
N THR A 180 13.30 6.64 4.58
CA THR A 180 12.16 7.14 3.83
C THR A 180 11.60 6.03 2.97
N TRP A 181 10.37 5.63 3.22
CA TRP A 181 9.73 4.49 2.58
C TRP A 181 8.66 4.91 1.58
N ASN A 182 8.71 4.31 0.40
CA ASN A 182 7.67 4.42 -0.62
C ASN A 182 6.81 3.15 -0.59
N TYR A 183 5.58 3.28 -0.14
CA TYR A 183 4.61 2.18 -0.10
C TYR A 183 4.11 1.85 -1.50
N LEU A 184 4.20 0.58 -1.89
CA LEU A 184 3.81 0.11 -3.22
C LEU A 184 2.42 -0.52 -3.27
N GLY A 185 1.81 -0.74 -2.11
CA GLY A 185 0.48 -1.31 -2.03
C GLY A 185 0.43 -2.69 -1.38
N LYS A 186 -0.76 -3.30 -1.47
CA LYS A 186 -1.09 -4.62 -0.96
C LYS A 186 -1.73 -5.46 -2.06
N VAL A 187 -1.25 -6.69 -2.26
CA VAL A 187 -1.75 -7.63 -3.26
C VAL A 187 -2.01 -8.98 -2.61
N ALA A 188 -3.06 -9.67 -3.04
CA ALA A 188 -3.39 -11.01 -2.56
C ALA A 188 -2.32 -12.03 -2.99
N SER A 189 -2.04 -12.99 -2.10
CA SER A 189 -1.28 -14.20 -2.41
C SER A 189 -2.15 -15.20 -3.19
N ALA A 190 -1.50 -16.12 -3.91
CA ALA A 190 -2.17 -17.18 -4.64
C ALA A 190 -2.57 -18.39 -3.76
N ASP A 191 -2.14 -18.42 -2.49
CA ASP A 191 -2.33 -19.57 -1.59
C ASP A 191 -1.72 -20.87 -2.18
N GLU A 192 -0.49 -20.76 -2.67
CA GLU A 192 0.30 -21.82 -3.29
C GLU A 192 1.71 -21.86 -2.65
N ASP A 193 2.61 -22.74 -3.13
CA ASP A 193 3.98 -22.88 -2.58
C ASP A 193 4.89 -21.66 -2.83
N ALA A 194 4.52 -20.78 -3.75
CA ALA A 194 5.29 -19.59 -4.08
C ALA A 194 4.43 -18.52 -4.73
N ASP A 195 4.88 -17.28 -4.59
CA ASP A 195 4.30 -16.12 -5.28
C ASP A 195 5.37 -15.29 -5.97
N TYR A 196 5.08 -14.85 -7.19
CA TYR A 196 5.92 -13.94 -7.96
C TYR A 196 5.12 -12.71 -8.36
N TYR A 197 5.66 -11.55 -8.03
CA TYR A 197 5.05 -10.24 -8.24
C TYR A 197 5.90 -9.38 -9.15
N LYS A 198 5.26 -8.72 -10.11
CA LYS A 198 5.88 -7.74 -10.99
C LYS A 198 5.59 -6.34 -10.49
N PHE A 199 6.57 -5.47 -10.49
CA PHE A 199 6.34 -4.04 -10.29
C PHE A 199 5.72 -3.43 -11.55
N ILE A 200 4.76 -2.52 -11.38
CA ILE A 200 4.08 -1.85 -12.51
C ILE A 200 5.09 -1.06 -13.35
N GLU A 201 6.01 -0.39 -12.67
CA GLU A 201 7.17 0.25 -13.28
C GLU A 201 8.44 -0.21 -12.56
N PRO A 202 9.59 -0.34 -13.26
CA PRO A 202 10.85 -0.65 -12.62
C PRO A 202 11.20 0.40 -11.55
N ILE A 203 11.62 -0.05 -10.38
CA ILE A 203 11.94 0.83 -9.25
C ILE A 203 13.41 0.70 -8.89
N THR A 204 14.09 1.82 -8.68
CA THR A 204 15.46 1.82 -8.13
C THR A 204 15.39 2.01 -6.62
N ALA A 205 15.90 1.00 -5.88
CA ALA A 205 15.93 1.00 -4.43
C ALA A 205 17.09 0.13 -3.92
N ARG A 206 17.49 0.36 -2.66
CA ARG A 206 18.41 -0.51 -1.93
C ARG A 206 17.68 -1.44 -0.98
N TYR A 207 16.61 -0.96 -0.38
CA TYR A 207 15.85 -1.70 0.63
C TYR A 207 14.47 -2.08 0.12
N VAL A 208 14.04 -3.30 0.47
CA VAL A 208 12.67 -3.78 0.25
C VAL A 208 12.12 -4.23 1.60
N LYS A 209 11.05 -3.60 2.06
CA LYS A 209 10.29 -4.03 3.22
C LYS A 209 9.09 -4.85 2.75
N CYS A 210 8.96 -6.04 3.32
CA CYS A 210 7.90 -6.99 3.02
C CYS A 210 7.09 -7.27 4.29
N GLU A 211 5.78 -7.23 4.17
CA GLU A 211 4.85 -7.63 5.21
C GLU A 211 3.92 -8.72 4.65
N LEU A 212 4.09 -9.94 5.12
CA LEU A 212 3.27 -11.09 4.78
C LEU A 212 2.13 -11.17 5.79
N LEU A 213 0.91 -10.91 5.33
CA LEU A 213 -0.27 -10.84 6.19
C LEU A 213 -0.98 -12.19 6.20
N ALA A 214 -0.98 -12.85 7.35
CA ALA A 214 -1.51 -14.18 7.55
C ALA A 214 -2.51 -14.23 8.71
N SER A 215 -3.65 -14.91 8.53
CA SER A 215 -4.65 -15.09 9.58
C SER A 215 -4.44 -16.37 10.40
N TRP A 216 -3.67 -17.34 9.85
CA TRP A 216 -3.49 -18.68 10.42
C TRP A 216 -2.03 -19.11 10.51
N GLY A 217 -1.12 -18.15 10.33
CA GLY A 217 0.29 -18.41 10.27
C GLY A 217 0.87 -18.34 8.86
N CYS A 218 2.18 -18.18 8.81
CA CYS A 218 2.95 -18.10 7.57
C CYS A 218 4.32 -18.74 7.78
N GLU A 219 4.78 -19.52 6.79
CA GLU A 219 6.12 -20.09 6.76
C GLU A 219 6.83 -19.67 5.49
N LEU A 220 7.82 -18.77 5.61
CA LEU A 220 8.60 -18.21 4.52
C LEU A 220 10.00 -18.82 4.50
N TYR A 221 10.42 -19.31 3.34
CA TYR A 221 11.72 -19.98 3.18
C TYR A 221 12.71 -19.20 2.34
N GLU A 222 12.25 -18.51 1.31
CA GLU A 222 13.16 -17.85 0.38
C GLU A 222 12.54 -16.59 -0.21
N VAL A 223 13.37 -15.59 -0.48
CA VAL A 223 13.00 -14.32 -1.09
C VAL A 223 13.84 -14.07 -2.33
N TYR A 224 13.22 -13.65 -3.40
CA TYR A 224 13.84 -13.34 -4.68
C TYR A 224 13.61 -11.89 -5.08
N VAL A 225 14.60 -11.27 -5.70
CA VAL A 225 14.48 -9.95 -6.34
C VAL A 225 14.99 -10.06 -7.77
N PHE A 226 14.21 -9.53 -8.72
CA PHE A 226 14.45 -9.67 -10.15
C PHE A 226 14.80 -8.33 -10.80
N LYS A 227 15.75 -8.41 -11.79
CA LYS A 227 16.20 -7.31 -12.63
C LYS A 227 15.56 -7.32 -14.01
#